data_a7685d9c61e7ca6decfeee595e6aa97a
#
_entry.id   a7685d9c61e7ca6decfeee595e6aa97a
#
_cell.length_a   1.000
_cell.length_b   1.000
_cell.length_c   1.000
_cell.angle_alpha   90.00
_cell.angle_beta   90.00
_cell.angle_gamma   90.00
#
_symmetry.space_group_name_H-M   'P 1'
#
loop_
_entity.id
_entity.type
_entity.pdbx_description
1 polymer ?
#
loop_
_entity_poly.entity_id
_entity_poly.type
_entity_poly.pdbx_seq_one_letter_code
_entity_poly.pdbx_strand_id
1 'polypeptide(L)'
;MLEFNKVKSADPELYEAISNELLRQQNKIELIASENFVSEAVMEAMGTPLTNKYAEGYPGKRYYGGCEHVDVAENLAIERAKQVFGANYANVQPHSGAQANMAVFFALLTPGDTVLSMSLAHGGHLSHGSPVNMSGKYFNIVPYGVSEDTNTIDYDEIEKLAKECKPKLILAGASAYPRKIDFERFAKIAKEVGAYLMVDMAHIAGLVAAGLHPNPVPYADVVTTTTHKTLRGPRGGLILSKDAEFGLQFNKAIFPGIQGGPLMHVIASKALCFKEALTDEFKTYQNQIVKNAKALSEALLKEGFKLVSGGTDNHLMLIDLTEMGVTGKEAEHMLDEVGITVNKNAIPFDKQSPFITSGIRIGTPATTSRGFVEEDMVEIARLLKLTITDFENSQDEVRKGVKALCEKHPLYA
;
A
#
# COMPACT_ATOMS: atom_id res chain seq x y z
N MET A 1 22.75 -15.32 1.92
CA MET A 1 21.77 -15.97 0.97
C MET A 1 20.71 -16.71 1.78
N LEU A 2 19.44 -16.50 1.51
CA LEU A 2 18.35 -17.20 2.19
C LEU A 2 18.38 -18.70 1.88
N GLU A 3 18.32 -19.54 2.92
CA GLU A 3 18.35 -21.00 2.80
C GLU A 3 17.05 -21.62 3.32
N PHE A 4 16.47 -22.52 2.54
CA PHE A 4 15.19 -23.19 2.87
C PHE A 4 15.37 -24.70 2.99
N ASN A 5 16.47 -25.16 3.60
CA ASN A 5 16.88 -26.56 3.66
C ASN A 5 15.82 -27.51 4.26
N LYS A 6 15.06 -27.06 5.27
CA LYS A 6 14.00 -27.86 5.88
C LYS A 6 12.81 -28.04 4.92
N VAL A 7 12.44 -26.98 4.20
CA VAL A 7 11.38 -27.07 3.17
C VAL A 7 11.83 -27.98 2.05
N LYS A 8 13.07 -27.86 1.57
CA LYS A 8 13.65 -28.72 0.54
C LYS A 8 13.59 -30.19 0.90
N SER A 9 13.86 -30.51 2.17
CA SER A 9 13.83 -31.89 2.64
C SER A 9 12.42 -32.42 2.82
N ALA A 10 11.45 -31.58 3.17
CA ALA A 10 10.06 -31.97 3.43
C ALA A 10 9.21 -32.00 2.15
N ASP A 11 9.42 -31.02 1.27
CA ASP A 11 8.64 -30.82 0.05
C ASP A 11 9.53 -30.16 -1.03
N PRO A 12 10.20 -30.95 -1.88
CA PRO A 12 11.06 -30.43 -2.94
C PRO A 12 10.32 -29.57 -3.98
N GLU A 13 9.05 -29.88 -4.28
CA GLU A 13 8.24 -29.13 -5.26
C GLU A 13 7.92 -27.71 -4.74
N LEU A 14 7.51 -27.60 -3.49
CA LEU A 14 7.30 -26.31 -2.84
C LEU A 14 8.62 -25.52 -2.71
N TYR A 15 9.73 -26.20 -2.40
CA TYR A 15 11.05 -25.58 -2.36
C TYR A 15 11.43 -24.98 -3.72
N GLU A 16 11.14 -25.65 -4.82
CA GLU A 16 11.40 -25.15 -6.17
C GLU A 16 10.60 -23.89 -6.45
N ALA A 17 9.30 -23.86 -6.09
CA ALA A 17 8.45 -22.67 -6.24
C ALA A 17 9.00 -21.48 -5.46
N ILE A 18 9.39 -21.67 -4.18
CA ILE A 18 9.97 -20.63 -3.33
C ILE A 18 11.30 -20.12 -3.91
N SER A 19 12.15 -21.03 -4.36
CA SER A 19 13.46 -20.70 -4.93
C SER A 19 13.33 -19.92 -6.24
N ASN A 20 12.39 -20.31 -7.10
CA ASN A 20 12.11 -19.63 -8.36
C ASN A 20 11.54 -18.21 -8.11
N GLU A 21 10.68 -18.03 -7.09
CA GLU A 21 10.21 -16.71 -6.71
C GLU A 21 11.33 -15.82 -6.18
N LEU A 22 12.24 -16.34 -5.35
CA LEU A 22 13.43 -15.61 -4.91
C LEU A 22 14.29 -15.20 -6.12
N LEU A 23 14.55 -16.11 -7.05
CA LEU A 23 15.29 -15.81 -8.28
C LEU A 23 14.59 -14.75 -9.13
N ARG A 24 13.24 -14.79 -9.25
CA ARG A 24 12.46 -13.77 -9.93
C ARG A 24 12.69 -12.41 -9.29
N GLN A 25 12.55 -12.31 -7.97
CA GLN A 25 12.77 -11.06 -7.24
C GLN A 25 14.20 -10.54 -7.37
N GLN A 26 15.19 -11.41 -7.41
CA GLN A 26 16.60 -11.03 -7.59
C GLN A 26 16.93 -10.52 -8.99
N ASN A 27 16.28 -11.07 -10.02
CA ASN A 27 16.64 -10.86 -11.43
C ASN A 27 15.68 -9.92 -12.19
N LYS A 28 14.58 -9.48 -11.58
CA LYS A 28 13.65 -8.51 -12.17
C LYS A 28 13.67 -7.18 -11.42
N ILE A 29 13.33 -6.11 -12.11
CA ILE A 29 13.11 -4.78 -11.53
C ILE A 29 11.64 -4.70 -11.10
N GLU A 30 11.39 -4.57 -9.79
CA GLU A 30 10.06 -4.46 -9.23
C GLU A 30 9.61 -3.01 -9.13
N LEU A 31 8.63 -2.62 -9.94
CA LEU A 31 8.05 -1.28 -9.96
C LEU A 31 6.57 -1.25 -9.52
N ILE A 32 5.99 -2.39 -9.10
CA ILE A 32 4.64 -2.36 -8.54
C ILE A 32 4.64 -1.50 -7.27
N ALA A 33 3.93 -0.38 -7.28
CA ALA A 33 3.95 0.63 -6.22
C ALA A 33 3.49 0.14 -4.84
N SER A 34 2.80 -0.99 -4.79
CA SER A 34 2.29 -1.63 -3.57
C SER A 34 3.15 -2.80 -3.07
N GLU A 35 4.28 -3.08 -3.73
CA GLU A 35 5.22 -4.13 -3.32
C GLU A 35 6.49 -3.55 -2.71
N ASN A 36 7.15 -4.37 -1.89
CA ASN A 36 8.40 -4.01 -1.23
C ASN A 36 9.17 -5.26 -0.81
N PHE A 37 10.46 -5.09 -0.51
CA PHE A 37 11.32 -6.13 0.02
C PHE A 37 11.55 -5.86 1.52
N VAL A 38 11.10 -6.78 2.36
CA VAL A 38 11.26 -6.70 3.81
C VAL A 38 12.69 -7.06 4.24
N SER A 39 13.10 -6.69 5.44
CA SER A 39 14.37 -7.15 6.03
C SER A 39 14.32 -8.67 6.30
N GLU A 40 15.49 -9.31 6.32
CA GLU A 40 15.61 -10.73 6.69
C GLU A 40 15.04 -10.99 8.10
N ALA A 41 15.23 -10.04 9.03
CA ALA A 41 14.69 -10.13 10.38
C ALA A 41 13.16 -10.16 10.41
N VAL A 42 12.49 -9.39 9.54
CA VAL A 42 11.02 -9.43 9.38
C VAL A 42 10.57 -10.81 8.86
N MET A 43 11.31 -11.41 7.91
CA MET A 43 11.02 -12.77 7.41
C MET A 43 11.28 -13.83 8.50
N GLU A 44 12.36 -13.71 9.26
CA GLU A 44 12.67 -14.63 10.35
C GLU A 44 11.58 -14.63 11.42
N ALA A 45 11.08 -13.45 11.79
CA ALA A 45 9.98 -13.31 12.75
C ALA A 45 8.70 -14.02 12.28
N MET A 46 8.43 -14.06 10.98
CA MET A 46 7.30 -14.78 10.38
C MET A 46 7.41 -16.30 10.54
N GLY A 47 8.63 -16.86 10.54
CA GLY A 47 8.90 -18.30 10.65
C GLY A 47 9.09 -18.83 12.07
N THR A 48 8.66 -18.08 13.09
CA THR A 48 8.88 -18.42 14.51
C THR A 48 7.81 -19.38 15.08
N PRO A 49 8.08 -20.04 16.24
CA PRO A 49 7.09 -20.85 16.96
C PRO A 49 5.81 -20.12 17.37
N LEU A 50 5.76 -18.80 17.28
CA LEU A 50 4.54 -18.01 17.55
C LEU A 50 3.38 -18.40 16.61
N THR A 51 3.66 -19.02 15.46
CA THR A 51 2.66 -19.59 14.57
C THR A 51 1.80 -20.69 15.23
N ASN A 52 2.33 -21.35 16.26
CA ASN A 52 1.65 -22.45 16.94
C ASN A 52 0.63 -21.97 18.00
N LYS A 53 0.67 -20.67 18.39
CA LYS A 53 -0.09 -20.19 19.54
C LYS A 53 -1.45 -19.62 19.18
N TYR A 54 -2.49 -20.20 19.75
CA TYR A 54 -3.86 -19.69 19.70
C TYR A 54 -4.05 -18.62 20.77
N ALA A 55 -4.40 -17.38 20.38
CA ALA A 55 -4.42 -16.22 21.30
C ALA A 55 -5.65 -15.32 21.10
N GLU A 56 -6.86 -15.90 20.99
CA GLU A 56 -8.12 -15.12 20.92
C GLU A 56 -8.26 -14.17 22.09
N GLY A 57 -8.80 -12.99 21.81
CA GLY A 57 -8.87 -11.88 22.74
C GLY A 57 -7.71 -10.90 22.55
N TYR A 58 -7.34 -10.21 23.61
CA TYR A 58 -6.33 -9.14 23.60
C TYR A 58 -5.33 -9.32 24.75
N PRO A 59 -4.15 -8.68 24.75
CA PRO A 59 -3.17 -8.80 25.83
C PRO A 59 -3.81 -8.62 27.21
N GLY A 60 -3.52 -9.55 28.12
CA GLY A 60 -4.09 -9.60 29.47
C GLY A 60 -5.57 -10.02 29.57
N LYS A 61 -6.24 -10.22 28.44
CA LYS A 61 -7.66 -10.63 28.36
C LYS A 61 -7.86 -11.70 27.27
N ARG A 62 -7.09 -12.78 27.35
CA ARG A 62 -7.14 -13.89 26.41
C ARG A 62 -8.19 -14.93 26.82
N TYR A 63 -8.73 -15.63 25.83
CA TYR A 63 -9.63 -16.77 26.06
C TYR A 63 -8.86 -18.05 26.38
N TYR A 64 -7.53 -18.10 26.13
CA TYR A 64 -6.67 -19.24 26.30
C TYR A 64 -5.50 -18.95 27.24
N GLY A 65 -5.02 -19.98 27.97
CA GLY A 65 -3.81 -19.91 28.79
C GLY A 65 -2.54 -19.92 27.93
N GLY A 66 -1.37 -19.65 28.57
CA GLY A 66 -0.06 -19.70 27.92
C GLY A 66 0.20 -18.54 26.96
N CYS A 67 -0.39 -17.37 27.20
CA CYS A 67 -0.28 -16.21 26.33
C CYS A 67 0.72 -15.14 26.84
N GLU A 68 1.44 -15.39 27.92
CA GLU A 68 2.35 -14.44 28.54
C GLU A 68 3.40 -13.88 27.59
N HIS A 69 3.93 -14.68 26.67
CA HIS A 69 4.97 -14.26 25.71
C HIS A 69 4.37 -13.62 24.44
N VAL A 70 3.23 -14.12 23.96
CA VAL A 70 2.54 -13.49 22.80
C VAL A 70 1.93 -12.14 23.19
N ASP A 71 1.53 -11.96 24.45
CA ASP A 71 1.11 -10.65 24.96
C ASP A 71 2.23 -9.62 24.91
N VAL A 72 3.46 -10.02 25.19
CA VAL A 72 4.64 -9.15 25.03
C VAL A 72 4.82 -8.73 23.57
N ALA A 73 4.73 -9.68 22.63
CA ALA A 73 4.86 -9.40 21.21
C ALA A 73 3.78 -8.44 20.69
N GLU A 74 2.52 -8.68 21.07
CA GLU A 74 1.40 -7.81 20.65
C GLU A 74 1.47 -6.43 21.28
N ASN A 75 1.80 -6.32 22.57
CA ASN A 75 2.01 -5.04 23.24
C ASN A 75 3.14 -4.23 22.61
N LEU A 76 4.26 -4.87 22.24
CA LEU A 76 5.33 -4.21 21.51
C LEU A 76 4.86 -3.66 20.17
N ALA A 77 4.04 -4.43 19.42
CA ALA A 77 3.48 -3.99 18.15
C ALA A 77 2.55 -2.78 18.34
N ILE A 78 1.65 -2.84 19.34
CA ILE A 78 0.70 -1.77 19.67
C ILE A 78 1.44 -0.48 20.04
N GLU A 79 2.36 -0.55 21.01
CA GLU A 79 3.05 0.66 21.50
C GLU A 79 3.95 1.28 20.42
N ARG A 80 4.65 0.47 19.63
CA ARG A 80 5.47 0.97 18.52
C ARG A 80 4.63 1.58 17.41
N ALA A 81 3.49 0.98 17.06
CA ALA A 81 2.57 1.57 16.08
C ALA A 81 2.06 2.94 16.53
N LYS A 82 1.69 3.07 17.83
CA LYS A 82 1.29 4.34 18.42
C LYS A 82 2.42 5.39 18.34
N GLN A 83 3.64 5.00 18.63
CA GLN A 83 4.82 5.89 18.56
C GLN A 83 5.10 6.34 17.12
N VAL A 84 5.09 5.41 16.15
CA VAL A 84 5.37 5.71 14.73
C VAL A 84 4.40 6.75 14.17
N PHE A 85 3.11 6.64 14.51
CA PHE A 85 2.06 7.46 13.89
C PHE A 85 1.50 8.56 14.80
N GLY A 86 1.93 8.65 16.07
CA GLY A 86 1.40 9.61 17.04
C GLY A 86 -0.06 9.32 17.43
N ALA A 87 -0.45 8.06 17.48
CA ALA A 87 -1.80 7.62 17.83
C ALA A 87 -1.92 7.29 19.32
N ASN A 88 -3.13 7.41 19.88
CA ASN A 88 -3.43 6.99 21.25
C ASN A 88 -4.01 5.58 21.32
N TYR A 89 -4.49 5.06 20.19
CA TYR A 89 -5.00 3.70 20.04
C TYR A 89 -4.39 3.03 18.81
N ALA A 90 -4.09 1.72 18.93
CA ALA A 90 -3.71 0.86 17.82
C ALA A 90 -4.28 -0.54 18.00
N ASN A 91 -4.80 -1.13 16.92
CA ASN A 91 -5.13 -2.54 16.83
C ASN A 91 -4.30 -3.18 15.71
N VAL A 92 -3.45 -4.13 16.08
CA VAL A 92 -2.47 -4.79 15.19
C VAL A 92 -2.94 -6.16 14.68
N GLN A 93 -4.14 -6.60 15.08
CA GLN A 93 -4.68 -7.92 14.74
C GLN A 93 -5.27 -8.04 13.32
N PRO A 94 -5.69 -6.99 12.58
CA PRO A 94 -6.21 -7.18 11.24
C PRO A 94 -5.24 -7.97 10.35
N HIS A 95 -5.75 -9.04 9.70
CA HIS A 95 -4.95 -9.89 8.82
C HIS A 95 -4.58 -9.19 7.51
N SER A 96 -5.36 -8.20 7.10
CA SER A 96 -5.11 -7.40 5.89
C SER A 96 -5.68 -5.99 6.04
N GLY A 97 -5.28 -5.06 5.15
CA GLY A 97 -5.89 -3.72 5.07
C GLY A 97 -7.38 -3.78 4.77
N ALA A 98 -7.82 -4.70 3.90
CA ALA A 98 -9.24 -4.89 3.61
C ALA A 98 -10.05 -5.30 4.84
N GLN A 99 -9.50 -6.16 5.71
CA GLN A 99 -10.15 -6.54 6.97
C GLN A 99 -10.12 -5.39 8.00
N ALA A 100 -9.07 -4.59 8.04
CA ALA A 100 -9.05 -3.36 8.84
C ALA A 100 -10.19 -2.41 8.40
N ASN A 101 -10.35 -2.17 7.10
CA ASN A 101 -11.44 -1.36 6.56
C ASN A 101 -12.82 -1.96 6.88
N MET A 102 -12.99 -3.26 6.70
CA MET A 102 -14.22 -3.97 7.03
C MET A 102 -14.60 -3.82 8.51
N ALA A 103 -13.63 -3.95 9.41
CA ALA A 103 -13.88 -3.78 10.85
C ALA A 103 -14.34 -2.36 11.18
N VAL A 104 -13.74 -1.34 10.56
CA VAL A 104 -14.14 0.05 10.72
C VAL A 104 -15.55 0.29 10.21
N PHE A 105 -15.88 -0.22 9.02
CA PHE A 105 -17.24 -0.10 8.50
C PHE A 105 -18.28 -0.75 9.42
N PHE A 106 -18.05 -1.96 9.88
CA PHE A 106 -18.99 -2.64 10.78
C PHE A 106 -19.06 -2.05 12.20
N ALA A 107 -18.01 -1.35 12.63
CA ALA A 107 -18.04 -0.65 13.92
C ALA A 107 -18.84 0.66 13.86
N LEU A 108 -18.79 1.39 12.74
CA LEU A 108 -19.31 2.74 12.63
C LEU A 108 -20.63 2.84 11.83
N LEU A 109 -20.92 1.84 11.01
CA LEU A 109 -22.02 1.87 10.05
C LEU A 109 -22.97 0.70 10.23
N THR A 110 -24.19 0.93 9.77
CA THR A 110 -25.20 -0.12 9.53
C THR A 110 -25.40 -0.32 8.03
N PRO A 111 -25.78 -1.54 7.57
CA PRO A 111 -26.06 -1.78 6.16
C PRO A 111 -27.05 -0.75 5.58
N GLY A 112 -26.69 -0.16 4.44
CA GLY A 112 -27.46 0.90 3.81
C GLY A 112 -27.01 2.33 4.13
N ASP A 113 -26.15 2.53 5.14
CA ASP A 113 -25.56 3.84 5.42
C ASP A 113 -24.75 4.36 4.21
N THR A 114 -24.78 5.68 4.01
CA THR A 114 -24.07 6.32 2.90
C THR A 114 -22.61 6.57 3.24
N VAL A 115 -21.73 6.19 2.34
CA VAL A 115 -20.28 6.40 2.41
C VAL A 115 -19.84 7.22 1.20
N LEU A 116 -19.16 8.34 1.44
CA LEU A 116 -18.52 9.14 0.41
C LEU A 116 -17.04 8.73 0.31
N SER A 117 -16.62 8.17 -0.83
CA SER A 117 -15.28 7.60 -1.01
C SER A 117 -14.71 7.85 -2.40
N MET A 118 -13.39 7.74 -2.56
CA MET A 118 -12.75 7.94 -3.86
C MET A 118 -13.16 6.86 -4.86
N SER A 119 -13.57 7.30 -6.06
CA SER A 119 -13.88 6.41 -7.18
C SER A 119 -12.72 5.47 -7.51
N LEU A 120 -13.04 4.19 -7.73
CA LEU A 120 -12.05 3.18 -8.15
C LEU A 120 -11.37 3.60 -9.47
N ALA A 121 -12.13 4.17 -10.41
CA ALA A 121 -11.61 4.65 -11.69
C ALA A 121 -10.64 5.85 -11.56
N HIS A 122 -10.71 6.58 -10.44
CA HIS A 122 -9.86 7.74 -10.18
C HIS A 122 -8.77 7.45 -9.12
N GLY A 123 -8.54 6.18 -8.79
CA GLY A 123 -7.45 5.77 -7.91
C GLY A 123 -7.88 5.25 -6.53
N GLY A 124 -9.17 5.08 -6.25
CA GLY A 124 -9.66 4.45 -5.03
C GLY A 124 -9.24 2.98 -4.91
N HIS A 125 -9.47 2.39 -3.73
CA HIS A 125 -9.20 0.96 -3.49
C HIS A 125 -10.50 0.13 -3.60
N LEU A 126 -10.39 -1.17 -3.93
CA LEU A 126 -11.56 -2.07 -4.00
C LEU A 126 -12.39 -2.06 -2.70
N SER A 127 -11.75 -2.01 -1.54
CA SER A 127 -12.44 -1.97 -0.23
C SER A 127 -13.02 -0.61 0.14
N HIS A 128 -12.96 0.38 -0.77
CA HIS A 128 -13.54 1.70 -0.57
C HIS A 128 -14.94 1.84 -1.19
N GLY A 129 -15.57 0.75 -1.63
CA GLY A 129 -16.93 0.80 -2.15
C GLY A 129 -17.13 0.12 -3.51
N SER A 130 -16.16 -0.69 -3.97
CA SER A 130 -16.35 -1.46 -5.21
C SER A 130 -17.57 -2.37 -5.10
N PRO A 131 -18.44 -2.45 -6.15
CA PRO A 131 -19.64 -3.28 -6.14
C PRO A 131 -19.38 -4.78 -5.93
N VAL A 132 -18.18 -5.25 -6.22
CA VAL A 132 -17.77 -6.65 -5.99
C VAL A 132 -17.20 -6.88 -4.58
N ASN A 133 -16.90 -5.82 -3.85
CA ASN A 133 -16.41 -5.88 -2.46
C ASN A 133 -17.57 -5.78 -1.47
N MET A 134 -17.36 -6.26 -0.23
CA MET A 134 -18.35 -6.13 0.84
C MET A 134 -18.79 -4.68 1.05
N SER A 135 -17.88 -3.72 0.94
CA SER A 135 -18.21 -2.30 1.13
C SER A 135 -19.28 -1.81 0.15
N GLY A 136 -19.16 -2.14 -1.14
CA GLY A 136 -20.17 -1.78 -2.14
C GLY A 136 -21.44 -2.64 -2.10
N LYS A 137 -21.39 -3.81 -1.42
CA LYS A 137 -22.57 -4.68 -1.27
C LYS A 137 -23.45 -4.30 -0.09
N TYR A 138 -22.87 -3.78 0.99
CA TYR A 138 -23.58 -3.48 2.23
C TYR A 138 -23.92 -2.00 2.39
N PHE A 139 -23.18 -1.09 1.75
CA PHE A 139 -23.31 0.35 1.96
C PHE A 139 -23.68 1.09 0.67
N ASN A 140 -24.33 2.24 0.82
CA ASN A 140 -24.65 3.12 -0.28
C ASN A 140 -23.42 4.00 -0.59
N ILE A 141 -22.72 3.71 -1.70
CA ILE A 141 -21.47 4.37 -2.05
C ILE A 141 -21.73 5.56 -2.97
N VAL A 142 -21.31 6.74 -2.55
CA VAL A 142 -21.25 7.93 -3.38
C VAL A 142 -19.78 8.19 -3.73
N PRO A 143 -19.37 8.07 -5.00
CA PRO A 143 -17.98 8.27 -5.37
C PRO A 143 -17.65 9.74 -5.55
N TYR A 144 -16.49 10.19 -5.03
CA TYR A 144 -15.85 11.42 -5.47
C TYR A 144 -14.65 11.10 -6.38
N GLY A 145 -14.23 12.07 -7.18
CA GLY A 145 -13.16 11.88 -8.15
C GLY A 145 -12.07 12.94 -8.06
N VAL A 146 -11.34 13.06 -9.16
CA VAL A 146 -10.38 14.13 -9.41
C VAL A 146 -10.95 15.09 -10.46
N SER A 147 -10.46 16.33 -10.48
CA SER A 147 -10.76 17.30 -11.53
C SER A 147 -10.25 16.81 -12.88
N GLU A 148 -11.01 17.04 -13.94
CA GLU A 148 -10.63 16.65 -15.31
C GLU A 148 -9.40 17.46 -15.79
N ASP A 149 -9.32 18.74 -15.42
CA ASP A 149 -8.26 19.64 -15.86
C ASP A 149 -6.90 19.30 -15.24
N THR A 150 -6.87 18.96 -13.94
CA THR A 150 -5.62 18.81 -13.18
C THR A 150 -5.30 17.36 -12.79
N ASN A 151 -6.29 16.47 -12.87
CA ASN A 151 -6.23 15.10 -12.32
C ASN A 151 -5.86 15.09 -10.82
N THR A 152 -6.25 16.13 -10.08
CA THR A 152 -6.08 16.22 -8.62
C THR A 152 -7.43 16.25 -7.92
N ILE A 153 -7.45 15.86 -6.64
CA ILE A 153 -8.66 15.86 -5.80
C ILE A 153 -9.24 17.29 -5.76
N ASP A 154 -10.53 17.41 -6.10
CA ASP A 154 -11.31 18.65 -5.98
C ASP A 154 -12.07 18.65 -4.65
N TYR A 155 -11.54 19.36 -3.67
CA TYR A 155 -12.11 19.42 -2.32
C TYR A 155 -13.44 20.21 -2.27
N ASP A 156 -13.65 21.13 -3.18
CA ASP A 156 -14.91 21.92 -3.21
C ASP A 156 -16.05 21.07 -3.77
N GLU A 157 -15.76 20.22 -4.77
CA GLU A 157 -16.74 19.24 -5.25
C GLU A 157 -17.03 18.16 -4.18
N ILE A 158 -16.02 17.72 -3.42
CA ILE A 158 -16.24 16.81 -2.28
C ILE A 158 -17.14 17.44 -1.22
N GLU A 159 -16.92 18.70 -0.90
CA GLU A 159 -17.75 19.43 0.07
C GLU A 159 -19.21 19.52 -0.41
N LYS A 160 -19.42 19.84 -1.67
CA LYS A 160 -20.73 19.89 -2.29
C LYS A 160 -21.42 18.53 -2.24
N LEU A 161 -20.75 17.47 -2.69
CA LEU A 161 -21.26 16.09 -2.65
C LEU A 161 -21.60 15.66 -1.21
N ALA A 162 -20.76 15.99 -0.24
CA ALA A 162 -21.00 15.68 1.17
C ALA A 162 -22.27 16.36 1.71
N LYS A 163 -22.49 17.64 1.35
CA LYS A 163 -23.72 18.38 1.73
C LYS A 163 -24.98 17.80 1.08
N GLU A 164 -24.87 17.33 -0.15
CA GLU A 164 -25.98 16.73 -0.90
C GLU A 164 -26.34 15.32 -0.38
N CYS A 165 -25.34 14.41 -0.24
CA CYS A 165 -25.59 13.03 0.10
C CYS A 165 -25.61 12.75 1.62
N LYS A 166 -25.14 13.68 2.45
CA LYS A 166 -25.09 13.59 3.92
C LYS A 166 -24.56 12.23 4.38
N PRO A 167 -23.31 11.89 4.05
CA PRO A 167 -22.76 10.57 4.32
C PRO A 167 -22.62 10.36 5.83
N LYS A 168 -22.71 9.10 6.26
CA LYS A 168 -22.38 8.71 7.63
C LYS A 168 -20.85 8.67 7.83
N LEU A 169 -20.11 8.37 6.76
CA LEU A 169 -18.66 8.26 6.76
C LEU A 169 -18.08 8.84 5.45
N ILE A 170 -17.03 9.65 5.58
CA ILE A 170 -16.17 10.06 4.47
C ILE A 170 -14.88 9.25 4.56
N LEU A 171 -14.50 8.57 3.46
CA LEU A 171 -13.28 7.80 3.37
C LEU A 171 -12.30 8.49 2.43
N ALA A 172 -11.18 8.96 3.00
CA ALA A 172 -10.05 9.50 2.26
C ALA A 172 -8.94 8.46 2.12
N GLY A 173 -8.17 8.55 1.05
CA GLY A 173 -7.08 7.62 0.75
C GLY A 173 -7.21 7.01 -0.64
N ALA A 174 -6.08 6.60 -1.21
CA ALA A 174 -6.02 6.13 -2.57
C ALA A 174 -4.95 5.07 -2.79
N SER A 175 -5.17 4.22 -3.80
CA SER A 175 -4.20 3.23 -4.29
C SER A 175 -3.37 3.73 -5.47
N ALA A 176 -3.87 4.74 -6.18
CA ALA A 176 -3.27 5.23 -7.42
C ALA A 176 -3.43 6.76 -7.54
N TYR A 177 -3.03 7.49 -6.52
CA TYR A 177 -3.04 8.95 -6.50
C TYR A 177 -1.63 9.48 -6.21
N PRO A 178 -0.99 10.19 -7.16
CA PRO A 178 0.42 10.56 -7.05
C PRO A 178 0.67 11.86 -6.28
N ARG A 179 -0.35 12.56 -5.79
CA ARG A 179 -0.22 13.85 -5.12
C ARG A 179 -0.47 13.75 -3.62
N LYS A 180 -0.10 14.78 -2.87
CA LYS A 180 -0.42 14.89 -1.45
C LYS A 180 -1.92 15.02 -1.24
N ILE A 181 -2.40 14.43 -0.14
CA ILE A 181 -3.81 14.51 0.29
C ILE A 181 -3.89 15.47 1.47
N ASP A 182 -4.83 16.43 1.41
CA ASP A 182 -5.12 17.37 2.48
C ASP A 182 -6.17 16.78 3.45
N PHE A 183 -5.69 16.13 4.50
CA PHE A 183 -6.55 15.50 5.50
C PHE A 183 -7.25 16.53 6.40
N GLU A 184 -6.68 17.72 6.56
CA GLU A 184 -7.32 18.80 7.30
C GLU A 184 -8.58 19.30 6.57
N ARG A 185 -8.52 19.43 5.24
CA ARG A 185 -9.68 19.82 4.44
C ARG A 185 -10.77 18.74 4.51
N PHE A 186 -10.42 17.46 4.41
CA PHE A 186 -11.36 16.35 4.62
C PHE A 186 -12.03 16.41 6.01
N ALA A 187 -11.25 16.68 7.07
CA ALA A 187 -11.79 16.77 8.43
C ALA A 187 -12.78 17.92 8.59
N LYS A 188 -12.53 19.07 7.95
CA LYS A 188 -13.47 20.20 7.94
C LYS A 188 -14.79 19.82 7.27
N ILE A 189 -14.71 19.20 6.08
CA ILE A 189 -15.90 18.74 5.34
C ILE A 189 -16.68 17.70 6.18
N ALA A 190 -16.01 16.71 6.73
CA ALA A 190 -16.67 15.67 7.56
C ALA A 190 -17.39 16.28 8.76
N LYS A 191 -16.75 17.23 9.45
CA LYS A 191 -17.32 17.95 10.60
C LYS A 191 -18.57 18.76 10.22
N GLU A 192 -18.55 19.44 9.07
CA GLU A 192 -19.69 20.25 8.60
C GLU A 192 -20.95 19.41 8.36
N VAL A 193 -20.81 18.18 7.87
CA VAL A 193 -21.94 17.31 7.57
C VAL A 193 -22.23 16.29 8.68
N GLY A 194 -21.45 16.29 9.78
CA GLY A 194 -21.62 15.36 10.91
C GLY A 194 -21.24 13.92 10.58
N ALA A 195 -20.33 13.70 9.62
CA ALA A 195 -19.83 12.41 9.22
C ALA A 195 -18.56 12.02 10.00
N TYR A 196 -18.32 10.71 10.15
CA TYR A 196 -16.99 10.21 10.53
C TYR A 196 -15.98 10.42 9.39
N LEU A 197 -14.75 10.77 9.74
CA LEU A 197 -13.62 10.75 8.81
C LEU A 197 -12.78 9.49 9.04
N MET A 198 -12.78 8.61 8.07
CA MET A 198 -11.85 7.48 7.97
C MET A 198 -10.77 7.79 6.93
N VAL A 199 -9.51 7.49 7.26
CA VAL A 199 -8.42 7.58 6.29
C VAL A 199 -7.74 6.22 6.13
N ASP A 200 -7.68 5.72 4.90
CA ASP A 200 -6.84 4.59 4.52
C ASP A 200 -5.51 5.11 3.95
N MET A 201 -4.45 5.04 4.76
CA MET A 201 -3.12 5.52 4.36
C MET A 201 -2.20 4.40 3.86
N ALA A 202 -2.75 3.24 3.46
CA ALA A 202 -1.98 2.05 3.14
C ALA A 202 -0.81 2.30 2.18
N HIS A 203 -1.00 3.07 1.13
CA HIS A 203 0.05 3.36 0.17
C HIS A 203 1.15 4.28 0.70
N ILE A 204 0.78 5.22 1.54
CA ILE A 204 1.67 6.30 2.01
C ILE A 204 2.16 6.11 3.44
N ALA A 205 1.84 5.01 4.12
CA ALA A 205 2.11 4.82 5.54
C ALA A 205 3.60 4.97 5.91
N GLY A 206 4.51 4.49 5.08
CA GLY A 206 5.95 4.69 5.28
C GLY A 206 6.37 6.15 5.18
N LEU A 207 5.80 6.89 4.21
CA LEU A 207 6.05 8.32 4.04
C LEU A 207 5.49 9.14 5.21
N VAL A 208 4.30 8.76 5.72
CA VAL A 208 3.71 9.36 6.93
C VAL A 208 4.60 9.10 8.15
N ALA A 209 5.06 7.87 8.34
CA ALA A 209 5.97 7.49 9.43
C ALA A 209 7.29 8.29 9.42
N ALA A 210 7.78 8.63 8.23
CA ALA A 210 9.00 9.43 8.05
C ALA A 210 8.76 10.96 8.01
N GLY A 211 7.51 11.42 8.10
CA GLY A 211 7.17 12.85 8.04
C GLY A 211 7.22 13.46 6.63
N LEU A 212 7.19 12.64 5.57
CA LEU A 212 7.28 13.08 4.17
C LEU A 212 5.91 13.28 3.50
N HIS A 213 4.84 12.83 4.16
CA HIS A 213 3.46 13.07 3.79
C HIS A 213 2.69 13.52 5.03
N PRO A 214 1.66 14.39 4.90
CA PRO A 214 0.82 14.77 6.04
C PRO A 214 0.29 13.55 6.79
N ASN A 215 0.36 13.59 8.13
CA ASN A 215 -0.14 12.54 8.98
C ASN A 215 -1.67 12.68 9.16
N PRO A 216 -2.49 11.69 8.82
CA PRO A 216 -3.94 11.77 8.99
C PRO A 216 -4.42 11.62 10.44
N VAL A 217 -3.61 11.02 11.34
CA VAL A 217 -4.05 10.67 12.70
C VAL A 217 -4.59 11.86 13.49
N PRO A 218 -4.00 13.06 13.45
CA PRO A 218 -4.55 14.22 14.16
C PRO A 218 -5.94 14.68 13.69
N TYR A 219 -6.27 14.38 12.44
CA TYR A 219 -7.48 14.87 11.77
C TYR A 219 -8.62 13.85 11.73
N ALA A 220 -8.29 12.60 11.43
CA ALA A 220 -9.28 11.54 11.27
C ALA A 220 -9.81 11.00 12.61
N ASP A 221 -11.02 10.44 12.59
CA ASP A 221 -11.57 9.66 13.71
C ASP A 221 -10.89 8.30 13.78
N VAL A 222 -10.65 7.69 12.62
CA VAL A 222 -9.97 6.42 12.47
C VAL A 222 -9.07 6.41 11.24
N VAL A 223 -7.91 5.79 11.40
CA VAL A 223 -6.95 5.58 10.30
C VAL A 223 -6.68 4.08 10.15
N THR A 224 -6.74 3.59 8.93
CA THR A 224 -6.35 2.22 8.59
C THR A 224 -5.11 2.23 7.71
N THR A 225 -4.38 1.13 7.73
CA THR A 225 -3.26 0.93 6.80
C THR A 225 -2.95 -0.55 6.62
N THR A 226 -2.21 -0.86 5.57
CA THR A 226 -1.43 -2.09 5.44
C THR A 226 -0.04 -1.89 6.04
N THR A 227 0.65 -2.99 6.33
CA THR A 227 2.03 -2.96 6.86
C THR A 227 3.11 -3.26 5.82
N HIS A 228 2.75 -3.69 4.61
CA HIS A 228 3.65 -4.32 3.63
C HIS A 228 3.96 -3.49 2.37
N LYS A 229 3.55 -2.21 2.30
CA LYS A 229 3.84 -1.32 1.16
C LYS A 229 5.03 -0.42 1.47
N THR A 230 4.85 0.89 1.45
CA THR A 230 5.92 1.84 1.83
C THR A 230 6.45 1.62 3.25
N LEU A 231 5.65 1.07 4.15
CA LEU A 231 6.06 0.77 5.52
C LEU A 231 7.05 -0.41 5.63
N ARG A 232 7.18 -1.23 4.58
CA ARG A 232 8.18 -2.31 4.44
C ARG A 232 8.10 -3.39 5.53
N GLY A 233 6.89 -3.76 5.95
CA GLY A 233 6.65 -4.82 6.93
C GLY A 233 6.00 -6.07 6.37
N PRO A 234 5.58 -7.01 7.22
CA PRO A 234 4.86 -8.21 6.80
C PRO A 234 3.50 -7.84 6.22
N ARG A 235 2.92 -8.73 5.41
CA ARG A 235 1.54 -8.56 4.93
C ARG A 235 0.57 -8.61 6.10
N GLY A 236 -0.18 -7.52 6.28
CA GLY A 236 -1.14 -7.37 7.37
C GLY A 236 -1.82 -6.01 7.33
N GLY A 237 -2.72 -5.76 8.28
CA GLY A 237 -3.43 -4.51 8.50
C GLY A 237 -3.19 -3.91 9.87
N LEU A 238 -3.61 -2.67 10.04
CA LEU A 238 -3.50 -1.88 11.26
C LEU A 238 -4.67 -0.90 11.33
N ILE A 239 -5.23 -0.69 12.53
CA ILE A 239 -6.21 0.36 12.81
C ILE A 239 -5.62 1.28 13.87
N LEU A 240 -5.74 2.58 13.66
CA LEU A 240 -5.24 3.63 14.55
C LEU A 240 -6.35 4.63 14.86
N SER A 241 -6.32 5.24 16.04
CA SER A 241 -7.13 6.42 16.36
C SER A 241 -6.36 7.38 17.28
N LYS A 242 -6.65 8.67 17.15
CA LYS A 242 -6.21 9.70 18.10
C LYS A 242 -6.94 9.61 19.44
N ASP A 243 -8.13 9.00 19.46
CA ASP A 243 -8.96 8.82 20.65
C ASP A 243 -8.90 7.35 21.08
N ALA A 244 -8.39 7.11 22.28
CA ALA A 244 -8.25 5.76 22.82
C ALA A 244 -9.59 5.08 23.14
N GLU A 245 -10.55 5.83 23.68
CA GLU A 245 -11.88 5.30 24.03
C GLU A 245 -12.70 4.97 22.77
N PHE A 246 -12.70 5.88 21.80
CA PHE A 246 -13.31 5.67 20.50
C PHE A 246 -12.72 4.45 19.79
N GLY A 247 -11.40 4.25 19.90
CA GLY A 247 -10.70 3.11 19.33
C GLY A 247 -11.13 1.74 19.87
N LEU A 248 -11.59 1.65 21.11
CA LEU A 248 -11.96 0.37 21.74
C LEU A 248 -13.08 -0.38 21.01
N GLN A 249 -13.96 0.30 20.29
CA GLN A 249 -15.02 -0.35 19.52
C GLN A 249 -14.46 -1.22 18.38
N PHE A 250 -13.31 -0.87 17.83
CA PHE A 250 -12.67 -1.63 16.77
C PHE A 250 -12.11 -2.97 17.25
N ASN A 251 -11.78 -3.08 18.54
CA ASN A 251 -11.40 -4.36 19.14
C ASN A 251 -12.52 -5.39 18.99
N LYS A 252 -13.77 -5.00 19.30
CA LYS A 252 -14.94 -5.89 19.17
C LYS A 252 -15.26 -6.19 17.70
N ALA A 253 -15.06 -5.22 16.82
CA ALA A 253 -15.28 -5.40 15.39
C ALA A 253 -14.26 -6.37 14.76
N ILE A 254 -13.01 -6.38 15.24
CA ILE A 254 -12.01 -7.37 14.84
C ILE A 254 -12.31 -8.70 15.51
N PHE A 255 -12.26 -8.79 16.84
CA PHE A 255 -12.52 -10.01 17.57
C PHE A 255 -13.63 -9.78 18.61
N PRO A 256 -14.71 -10.55 18.57
CA PRO A 256 -15.00 -11.68 17.67
C PRO A 256 -15.75 -11.31 16.38
N GLY A 257 -15.80 -10.01 16.00
CA GLY A 257 -16.67 -9.51 14.95
C GLY A 257 -16.42 -10.14 13.57
N ILE A 258 -15.18 -10.08 13.08
CA ILE A 258 -14.82 -10.57 11.72
C ILE A 258 -13.64 -11.52 11.70
N GLN A 259 -12.91 -11.67 12.81
CA GLN A 259 -11.75 -12.57 12.95
C GLN A 259 -11.89 -13.44 14.18
N GLY A 260 -11.21 -14.60 14.20
CA GLY A 260 -10.95 -15.45 15.34
C GLY A 260 -9.54 -15.23 15.88
N GLY A 261 -8.75 -16.33 15.99
CA GLY A 261 -7.38 -16.27 16.50
C GLY A 261 -6.47 -15.35 15.70
N PRO A 262 -5.76 -14.43 16.36
CA PRO A 262 -4.80 -13.55 15.70
C PRO A 262 -3.57 -14.33 15.20
N LEU A 263 -2.91 -13.82 14.16
CA LEU A 263 -1.70 -14.40 13.61
C LEU A 263 -0.49 -13.87 14.38
N MET A 264 -0.10 -14.54 15.47
CA MET A 264 0.91 -14.03 16.41
C MET A 264 2.30 -13.90 15.80
N HIS A 265 2.69 -14.76 14.86
CA HIS A 265 3.92 -14.64 14.08
C HIS A 265 3.91 -13.39 13.17
N VAL A 266 2.77 -13.04 12.59
CA VAL A 266 2.63 -11.80 11.80
C VAL A 266 2.68 -10.57 12.72
N ILE A 267 2.05 -10.62 13.90
CA ILE A 267 2.06 -9.53 14.88
C ILE A 267 3.49 -9.28 15.39
N ALA A 268 4.25 -10.33 15.68
CA ALA A 268 5.67 -10.20 16.05
C ALA A 268 6.49 -9.54 14.94
N SER A 269 6.25 -9.94 13.70
CA SER A 269 6.88 -9.33 12.53
C SER A 269 6.47 -7.86 12.33
N LYS A 270 5.20 -7.50 12.61
CA LYS A 270 4.75 -6.09 12.65
C LYS A 270 5.48 -5.30 13.75
N ALA A 271 5.66 -5.90 14.94
CA ALA A 271 6.41 -5.26 16.03
C ALA A 271 7.84 -4.91 15.61
N LEU A 272 8.49 -5.78 14.82
CA LEU A 272 9.82 -5.52 14.29
C LEU A 272 9.79 -4.44 13.20
N CYS A 273 8.86 -4.51 12.25
CA CYS A 273 8.65 -3.47 11.24
C CYS A 273 8.48 -2.08 11.86
N PHE A 274 7.65 -1.95 12.90
CA PHE A 274 7.48 -0.67 13.59
C PHE A 274 8.74 -0.24 14.37
N LYS A 275 9.56 -1.19 14.85
CA LYS A 275 10.85 -0.87 15.43
C LYS A 275 11.81 -0.29 14.39
N GLU A 276 11.87 -0.89 13.21
CA GLU A 276 12.63 -0.36 12.08
C GLU A 276 12.13 1.04 11.68
N ALA A 277 10.81 1.24 11.61
CA ALA A 277 10.19 2.52 11.23
C ALA A 277 10.50 3.69 12.19
N LEU A 278 10.95 3.40 13.41
CA LEU A 278 11.38 4.41 14.39
C LEU A 278 12.84 4.84 14.24
N THR A 279 13.61 4.26 13.32
CA THR A 279 15.03 4.55 13.13
C THR A 279 15.28 5.66 12.11
N ASP A 280 16.49 6.27 12.19
CA ASP A 280 16.90 7.28 11.21
C ASP A 280 17.24 6.66 9.85
N GLU A 281 17.67 5.39 9.82
CA GLU A 281 17.87 4.61 8.60
C GLU A 281 16.57 4.47 7.83
N PHE A 282 15.46 4.24 8.51
CA PHE A 282 14.14 4.20 7.86
C PHE A 282 13.73 5.54 7.26
N LYS A 283 13.99 6.65 7.94
CA LYS A 283 13.76 7.99 7.40
C LYS A 283 14.62 8.26 6.18
N THR A 284 15.89 7.85 6.21
CA THR A 284 16.81 7.95 5.07
C THR A 284 16.28 7.15 3.88
N TYR A 285 15.84 5.91 4.10
CA TYR A 285 15.21 5.07 3.10
C TYR A 285 13.95 5.71 2.49
N GLN A 286 13.04 6.23 3.30
CA GLN A 286 11.83 6.89 2.81
C GLN A 286 12.14 8.16 2.01
N ASN A 287 13.13 8.95 2.43
CA ASN A 287 13.62 10.10 1.65
C ASN A 287 14.14 9.65 0.28
N GLN A 288 14.88 8.54 0.23
CA GLN A 288 15.37 8.00 -1.04
C GLN A 288 14.24 7.53 -1.94
N ILE A 289 13.16 6.96 -1.41
CA ILE A 289 11.96 6.62 -2.19
C ILE A 289 11.42 7.85 -2.93
N VAL A 290 11.28 8.97 -2.24
CA VAL A 290 10.73 10.20 -2.83
C VAL A 290 11.69 10.80 -3.86
N LYS A 291 13.00 10.78 -3.59
CA LYS A 291 14.01 11.23 -4.56
C LYS A 291 14.00 10.37 -5.82
N ASN A 292 13.98 9.07 -5.66
CA ASN A 292 13.89 8.12 -6.78
C ASN A 292 12.60 8.33 -7.59
N ALA A 293 11.45 8.49 -6.93
CA ALA A 293 10.18 8.75 -7.61
C ALA A 293 10.22 10.05 -8.40
N LYS A 294 10.80 11.10 -7.83
CA LYS A 294 10.98 12.37 -8.53
C LYS A 294 11.89 12.22 -9.74
N ALA A 295 13.06 11.60 -9.58
CA ALA A 295 14.02 11.37 -10.67
C ALA A 295 13.41 10.54 -11.80
N LEU A 296 12.68 9.45 -11.45
CA LEU A 296 11.98 8.62 -12.43
C LEU A 296 10.90 9.41 -13.17
N SER A 297 10.11 10.20 -12.45
CA SER A 297 9.07 11.06 -13.04
C SER A 297 9.65 12.07 -14.04
N GLU A 298 10.74 12.76 -13.67
CA GLU A 298 11.42 13.73 -14.52
C GLU A 298 12.05 13.07 -15.76
N ALA A 299 12.65 11.87 -15.59
CA ALA A 299 13.23 11.11 -16.69
C ALA A 299 12.15 10.61 -17.66
N LEU A 300 11.02 10.10 -17.17
CA LEU A 300 9.89 9.69 -18.01
C LEU A 300 9.32 10.83 -18.83
N LEU A 301 9.17 12.01 -18.24
CA LEU A 301 8.72 13.20 -18.98
C LEU A 301 9.70 13.59 -20.09
N LYS A 302 11.03 13.48 -19.86
CA LYS A 302 12.06 13.72 -20.89
C LYS A 302 12.00 12.68 -22.01
N GLU A 303 11.68 11.43 -21.69
CA GLU A 303 11.46 10.36 -22.67
C GLU A 303 10.12 10.48 -23.42
N GLY A 304 9.33 11.52 -23.12
CA GLY A 304 8.06 11.82 -23.79
C GLY A 304 6.87 11.01 -23.28
N PHE A 305 6.95 10.46 -22.08
CA PHE A 305 5.77 9.88 -21.42
C PHE A 305 4.88 10.97 -20.85
N LYS A 306 3.57 10.71 -20.84
CA LYS A 306 2.58 11.55 -20.18
C LYS A 306 2.28 10.99 -18.80
N LEU A 307 2.46 11.80 -17.76
CA LEU A 307 2.14 11.43 -16.38
C LEU A 307 0.83 12.06 -15.93
N VAL A 308 -0.04 11.25 -15.34
CA VAL A 308 -1.28 11.73 -14.72
C VAL A 308 -0.93 12.77 -13.66
N SER A 309 -1.65 13.90 -13.62
CA SER A 309 -1.38 15.08 -12.80
C SER A 309 0.01 15.72 -13.01
N GLY A 310 0.72 15.40 -14.09
CA GLY A 310 2.01 15.99 -14.47
C GLY A 310 3.20 15.55 -13.61
N GLY A 311 3.09 14.49 -12.79
CA GLY A 311 4.21 13.98 -11.98
C GLY A 311 3.78 13.38 -10.64
N THR A 312 4.66 13.43 -9.63
CA THR A 312 4.41 12.82 -8.32
C THR A 312 4.99 13.64 -7.17
N ASP A 313 4.29 13.61 -6.02
CA ASP A 313 4.74 14.14 -4.72
C ASP A 313 5.06 13.01 -3.72
N ASN A 314 4.88 11.75 -4.11
CA ASN A 314 5.03 10.59 -3.23
C ASN A 314 5.89 9.48 -3.88
N HIS A 315 5.57 8.22 -3.66
CA HIS A 315 6.33 7.04 -4.09
C HIS A 315 5.86 6.43 -5.41
N LEU A 316 4.73 6.88 -5.95
CA LEU A 316 4.11 6.29 -7.15
C LEU A 316 3.79 7.34 -8.20
N MET A 317 3.62 6.88 -9.43
CA MET A 317 3.10 7.66 -10.55
C MET A 317 2.24 6.79 -11.47
N LEU A 318 1.35 7.44 -12.21
CA LEU A 318 0.55 6.84 -13.27
C LEU A 318 1.05 7.35 -14.60
N ILE A 319 1.31 6.44 -15.53
CA ILE A 319 1.71 6.74 -16.91
C ILE A 319 0.49 6.56 -17.81
N ASP A 320 0.11 7.63 -18.51
CA ASP A 320 -0.91 7.60 -19.58
C ASP A 320 -0.24 7.18 -20.88
N LEU A 321 -0.62 6.02 -21.41
CA LEU A 321 -0.07 5.43 -22.62
C LEU A 321 -0.91 5.71 -23.87
N THR A 322 -2.01 6.47 -23.74
CA THR A 322 -2.97 6.71 -24.84
C THR A 322 -2.28 7.28 -26.09
N GLU A 323 -1.40 8.27 -25.92
CA GLU A 323 -0.69 8.91 -27.03
C GLU A 323 0.40 8.01 -27.66
N MET A 324 0.83 6.96 -26.94
CA MET A 324 1.77 5.97 -27.47
C MET A 324 1.09 4.83 -28.23
N GLY A 325 -0.24 4.78 -28.23
CA GLY A 325 -1.01 3.76 -28.92
C GLY A 325 -0.92 2.36 -28.31
N VAL A 326 -0.50 2.24 -27.05
CA VAL A 326 -0.31 1.00 -26.30
C VAL A 326 -1.27 0.98 -25.12
N THR A 327 -1.94 -0.14 -24.90
CA THR A 327 -2.80 -0.33 -23.73
C THR A 327 -1.98 -0.68 -22.48
N GLY A 328 -2.55 -0.44 -21.28
CA GLY A 328 -1.92 -0.85 -20.05
C GLY A 328 -1.65 -2.35 -19.98
N LYS A 329 -2.54 -3.18 -20.54
CA LYS A 329 -2.38 -4.64 -20.60
C LYS A 329 -1.21 -5.06 -21.50
N GLU A 330 -1.05 -4.43 -22.65
CA GLU A 330 0.08 -4.70 -23.55
C GLU A 330 1.39 -4.26 -22.92
N ALA A 331 1.45 -3.07 -22.33
CA ALA A 331 2.63 -2.57 -21.64
C ALA A 331 3.05 -3.45 -20.45
N GLU A 332 2.08 -3.89 -19.61
CA GLU A 332 2.33 -4.82 -18.51
C GLU A 332 2.99 -6.11 -19.01
N HIS A 333 2.47 -6.68 -20.12
CA HIS A 333 2.99 -7.91 -20.72
C HIS A 333 4.41 -7.73 -21.30
N MET A 334 4.62 -6.71 -22.16
CA MET A 334 5.92 -6.43 -22.75
C MET A 334 7.01 -6.18 -21.71
N LEU A 335 6.69 -5.43 -20.66
CA LEU A 335 7.61 -5.12 -19.57
C LEU A 335 7.97 -6.36 -18.74
N ASP A 336 6.99 -7.22 -18.44
CA ASP A 336 7.26 -8.47 -17.70
C ASP A 336 8.18 -9.42 -18.48
N GLU A 337 8.04 -9.50 -19.81
CA GLU A 337 8.89 -10.33 -20.66
C GLU A 337 10.36 -9.91 -20.65
N VAL A 338 10.64 -8.63 -20.47
CA VAL A 338 12.01 -8.10 -20.39
C VAL A 338 12.53 -7.93 -18.97
N GLY A 339 11.72 -8.37 -17.97
CA GLY A 339 12.13 -8.39 -16.57
C GLY A 339 11.83 -7.11 -15.78
N ILE A 340 10.87 -6.30 -16.21
CA ILE A 340 10.37 -5.13 -15.46
C ILE A 340 8.92 -5.39 -15.04
N THR A 341 8.68 -5.49 -13.73
CA THR A 341 7.35 -5.82 -13.20
C THR A 341 6.58 -4.53 -12.87
N VAL A 342 5.42 -4.36 -13.51
CA VAL A 342 4.50 -3.23 -13.30
C VAL A 342 3.07 -3.77 -13.18
N ASN A 343 2.09 -2.90 -12.90
CA ASN A 343 0.69 -3.29 -13.08
C ASN A 343 -0.04 -2.32 -14.02
N LYS A 344 -0.88 -2.88 -14.89
CA LYS A 344 -1.85 -2.06 -15.63
C LYS A 344 -2.76 -1.34 -14.65
N ASN A 345 -3.14 -0.12 -14.98
CA ASN A 345 -3.99 0.72 -14.14
C ASN A 345 -4.84 1.64 -14.99
N ALA A 346 -6.12 1.76 -14.65
CA ALA A 346 -6.95 2.79 -15.24
C ALA A 346 -6.41 4.18 -14.90
N ILE A 347 -6.42 5.07 -15.85
CA ILE A 347 -6.19 6.51 -15.62
C ILE A 347 -7.53 7.20 -15.34
N PRO A 348 -7.56 8.37 -14.68
CA PRO A 348 -8.80 9.13 -14.56
C PRO A 348 -9.44 9.38 -15.91
N PHE A 349 -10.77 9.22 -15.99
CA PHE A 349 -11.56 9.36 -17.23
C PHE A 349 -11.18 8.36 -18.34
N ASP A 350 -10.64 7.21 -17.97
CA ASP A 350 -10.20 6.16 -18.88
C ASP A 350 -11.37 5.69 -19.76
N LYS A 351 -11.10 5.60 -21.08
CA LYS A 351 -12.06 5.11 -22.07
C LYS A 351 -12.02 3.59 -22.25
N GLN A 352 -11.00 2.94 -21.73
CA GLN A 352 -10.82 1.49 -21.78
C GLN A 352 -11.51 0.80 -20.60
N SER A 353 -11.81 -0.49 -20.79
CA SER A 353 -12.31 -1.32 -19.70
C SER A 353 -11.25 -1.52 -18.60
N PRO A 354 -11.65 -1.80 -17.34
CA PRO A 354 -10.70 -2.08 -16.26
C PRO A 354 -9.78 -3.29 -16.50
N PHE A 355 -10.11 -4.15 -17.46
CA PHE A 355 -9.30 -5.32 -17.83
C PHE A 355 -8.21 -5.01 -18.86
N ILE A 356 -8.32 -3.87 -19.56
CA ILE A 356 -7.38 -3.42 -20.59
C ILE A 356 -6.59 -2.23 -20.10
N THR A 357 -7.25 -1.16 -19.66
CA THR A 357 -6.74 0.13 -19.18
C THR A 357 -5.92 0.90 -20.22
N SER A 358 -5.82 2.22 -20.03
CA SER A 358 -4.99 3.09 -20.88
C SER A 358 -3.65 3.44 -20.24
N GLY A 359 -3.35 2.92 -19.04
CA GLY A 359 -2.13 3.25 -18.33
C GLY A 359 -1.54 2.12 -17.50
N ILE A 360 -0.41 2.43 -16.93
CA ILE A 360 0.29 1.61 -15.92
C ILE A 360 0.59 2.44 -14.68
N ARG A 361 0.63 1.77 -13.51
CA ARG A 361 1.08 2.36 -12.26
C ARG A 361 2.45 1.79 -11.92
N ILE A 362 3.38 2.68 -11.57
CA ILE A 362 4.72 2.31 -11.12
C ILE A 362 5.08 3.05 -9.83
N GLY A 363 6.05 2.53 -9.10
CA GLY A 363 6.55 3.14 -7.87
C GLY A 363 7.95 2.65 -7.51
N THR A 364 8.56 3.30 -6.53
CA THR A 364 9.97 3.15 -6.20
C THR A 364 10.31 2.47 -4.86
N PRO A 365 9.36 2.00 -4.02
CA PRO A 365 9.71 1.42 -2.73
C PRO A 365 10.60 0.18 -2.83
N ALA A 366 10.26 -0.78 -3.69
CA ALA A 366 10.98 -2.04 -3.85
C ALA A 366 12.40 -1.83 -4.41
N THR A 367 12.55 -1.04 -5.46
CA THR A 367 13.87 -0.69 -6.03
C THR A 367 14.73 0.05 -5.00
N THR A 368 14.14 1.00 -4.25
CA THR A 368 14.87 1.72 -3.20
C THR A 368 15.31 0.78 -2.07
N SER A 369 14.51 -0.23 -1.69
CA SER A 369 14.92 -1.25 -0.70
C SER A 369 16.12 -2.06 -1.14
N ARG A 370 16.35 -2.19 -2.46
CA ARG A 370 17.54 -2.83 -3.04
C ARG A 370 18.75 -1.90 -3.11
N GLY A 371 18.59 -0.59 -2.85
CA GLY A 371 19.68 0.38 -2.90
C GLY A 371 19.78 1.14 -4.22
N PHE A 372 18.77 1.10 -5.08
CA PHE A 372 18.70 1.93 -6.29
C PHE A 372 18.67 3.42 -5.92
N VAL A 373 19.29 4.24 -6.74
CA VAL A 373 19.42 5.69 -6.59
C VAL A 373 18.93 6.43 -7.82
N GLU A 374 19.01 7.77 -7.83
CA GLU A 374 18.43 8.62 -8.86
C GLU A 374 18.97 8.33 -10.27
N GLU A 375 20.26 7.99 -10.40
CA GLU A 375 20.87 7.65 -11.69
C GLU A 375 20.28 6.35 -12.27
N ASP A 376 19.97 5.38 -11.43
CA ASP A 376 19.32 4.13 -11.86
C ASP A 376 17.90 4.39 -12.37
N MET A 377 17.21 5.39 -11.82
CA MET A 377 15.87 5.80 -12.26
C MET A 377 15.86 6.36 -13.68
N VAL A 378 16.92 7.06 -14.07
CA VAL A 378 17.11 7.54 -15.45
C VAL A 378 17.25 6.37 -16.42
N GLU A 379 18.05 5.37 -16.06
CA GLU A 379 18.19 4.16 -16.88
C GLU A 379 16.88 3.37 -16.95
N ILE A 380 16.15 3.23 -15.86
CA ILE A 380 14.82 2.60 -15.84
C ILE A 380 13.87 3.31 -16.82
N ALA A 381 13.83 4.65 -16.83
CA ALA A 381 12.98 5.40 -17.75
C ALA A 381 13.34 5.13 -19.22
N ARG A 382 14.64 5.04 -19.53
CA ARG A 382 15.13 4.68 -20.87
C ARG A 382 14.70 3.25 -21.26
N LEU A 383 14.84 2.28 -20.35
CA LEU A 383 14.44 0.90 -20.60
C LEU A 383 12.92 0.77 -20.80
N LEU A 384 12.11 1.49 -20.02
CA LEU A 384 10.66 1.58 -20.21
C LEU A 384 10.32 2.15 -21.60
N LYS A 385 11.01 3.22 -22.02
CA LYS A 385 10.80 3.83 -23.34
C LYS A 385 11.09 2.85 -24.46
N LEU A 386 12.25 2.21 -24.45
CA LEU A 386 12.64 1.23 -25.45
C LEU A 386 11.62 0.08 -25.55
N THR A 387 11.20 -0.47 -24.40
CA THR A 387 10.25 -1.57 -24.37
C THR A 387 8.90 -1.17 -24.98
N ILE A 388 8.39 0.02 -24.67
CA ILE A 388 7.06 0.44 -25.12
C ILE A 388 7.04 0.90 -26.57
N THR A 389 8.13 1.46 -27.07
CA THR A 389 8.13 2.05 -28.43
C THR A 389 8.82 1.19 -29.50
N ASP A 390 9.65 0.23 -29.11
CA ASP A 390 10.41 -0.62 -30.06
C ASP A 390 10.65 -2.02 -29.47
N PHE A 391 9.59 -2.67 -29.02
CA PHE A 391 9.66 -3.94 -28.30
C PHE A 391 10.43 -5.01 -29.06
N GLU A 392 10.08 -5.24 -30.33
CA GLU A 392 10.65 -6.33 -31.14
C GLU A 392 12.17 -6.24 -31.31
N ASN A 393 12.72 -5.02 -31.40
CA ASN A 393 14.15 -4.83 -31.65
C ASN A 393 14.95 -4.56 -30.36
N SER A 394 14.30 -4.16 -29.28
CA SER A 394 14.98 -3.69 -28.06
C SER A 394 15.11 -4.75 -26.93
N GLN A 395 14.41 -5.89 -27.03
CA GLN A 395 14.33 -6.87 -25.93
C GLN A 395 15.68 -7.27 -25.35
N ASP A 396 16.67 -7.58 -26.19
CA ASP A 396 17.99 -8.03 -25.74
C ASP A 396 18.77 -6.90 -25.03
N GLU A 397 18.63 -5.67 -25.50
CA GLU A 397 19.23 -4.49 -24.85
C GLU A 397 18.58 -4.25 -23.50
N VAL A 398 17.25 -4.28 -23.44
CA VAL A 398 16.51 -4.06 -22.19
C VAL A 398 16.84 -5.15 -21.16
N ARG A 399 16.83 -6.44 -21.55
CA ARG A 399 17.22 -7.54 -20.66
C ARG A 399 18.63 -7.40 -20.11
N LYS A 400 19.60 -6.92 -20.94
CA LYS A 400 20.97 -6.63 -20.48
C LYS A 400 20.99 -5.48 -19.48
N GLY A 401 20.24 -4.40 -19.72
CA GLY A 401 20.11 -3.27 -18.80
C GLY A 401 19.48 -3.69 -17.45
N VAL A 402 18.38 -4.44 -17.49
CA VAL A 402 17.74 -5.00 -16.30
C VAL A 402 18.72 -5.86 -15.50
N LYS A 403 19.44 -6.77 -16.16
CA LYS A 403 20.43 -7.63 -15.51
C LYS A 403 21.54 -6.81 -14.86
N ALA A 404 22.09 -5.83 -15.55
CA ALA A 404 23.15 -4.96 -15.02
C ALA A 404 22.70 -4.19 -13.77
N LEU A 405 21.49 -3.64 -13.77
CA LEU A 405 20.92 -2.96 -12.61
C LEU A 405 20.70 -3.93 -11.43
N CYS A 406 20.20 -5.13 -11.69
CA CYS A 406 19.99 -6.15 -10.65
C CYS A 406 21.30 -6.66 -10.06
N GLU A 407 22.37 -6.82 -10.87
CA GLU A 407 23.71 -7.21 -10.40
C GLU A 407 24.40 -6.08 -9.61
N LYS A 408 24.18 -4.82 -9.99
CA LYS A 408 24.65 -3.65 -9.22
C LYS A 408 24.01 -3.56 -7.84
N HIS A 409 22.78 -3.98 -7.71
CA HIS A 409 21.97 -3.92 -6.49
C HIS A 409 21.41 -5.30 -6.11
N PRO A 410 22.25 -6.23 -5.65
CA PRO A 410 21.83 -7.60 -5.34
C PRO A 410 20.86 -7.63 -4.15
N LEU A 411 19.78 -8.42 -4.28
CA LEU A 411 18.78 -8.60 -3.23
C LEU A 411 19.11 -9.84 -2.39
N TYR A 412 19.17 -9.72 -1.06
CA TYR A 412 19.43 -10.80 -0.11
C TYR A 412 20.74 -11.57 -0.42
N ALA A 413 21.81 -10.85 -0.73
CA ALA A 413 23.12 -11.38 -1.11
C ALA A 413 23.92 -11.94 0.10
#